data_e013a1ef6acbf5b9127c5aff70e8092a
#
_entry.id   e013a1ef6acbf5b9127c5aff70e8092a
#
_cell.length_a   1.000
_cell.length_b   1.000
_cell.length_c   1.000
_cell.angle_alpha   90.00
_cell.angle_beta   90.00
_cell.angle_gamma   90.00
#
_symmetry.space_group_name_H-M   'P 1'
#
loop_
_entity.id
_entity.type
_entity.pdbx_description
1 polymer ?
#
loop_
_entity_poly.entity_id
_entity_poly.type
_entity_poly.pdbx_seq_one_letter_code
_entity_poly.pdbx_strand_id
1 'polypeptide(L)'
;MTFLRLKAFFIIVFLSLNTLQAQPWVVQPDDSLYVREHYDKMEVMIPMRDGIRLFTSIYMPKDKSSRHPVLLNRTPYSVGPYGNTAFKTFLRPTMLFAKEHYILVYQDVRGCYMSEGKFEDVRPYNPAKKGDKEIDENSDTYDTIDWLLANLPGNNGKVGIWGISYPGFYSTVSLPGAHPALKAVSPQAPVTDWFLGDDFHHNGAFMLADAFNFYASFGKPRPIPTTIGNPGFDYKSADSYKFFLEMGPLRNANEKYLHDGIPFWNDMMAHPDMDAWWKARNIRPHLKNIRPAVLTVGGLFDAEDCYGAWRTYEAIEKQNPSSLSNRLVMGPWVHGGWNRSTGNSLGNVWFGGESSAWFQKEVELKFFNYYLLDKGTMDLPEVMVFETGKNQWNNFTEWPPKAAKTRTLYFQPGGGLSWDKPAVSESYDEYVSDPAHPVPYKEDIGLGRTNEYMSDDQRFASRRPDVLTYTTDVLPSEVSLTGVLKANLVTSITGTDADFVVKLIDVFPEDSTRISATGVPMGGYQMLVRGEVMRGRYRNSFEKPEAFVPGQVTEVNFELPDVCHTFQKGHRIMIQVQSSWFPLVDRNPQQLVNIYEAVESDFIKATHRVYHDKGRESGIEVLVRE
;
A
#
# COMPACT_ATOMS: atom_id res chain seq x y z
N MET A 1 56.94 54.49 15.43
CA MET A 1 57.33 53.08 15.33
C MET A 1 56.25 52.25 16.01
N THR A 2 55.26 51.78 15.24
CA THR A 2 54.12 51.04 15.79
C THR A 2 54.10 49.66 15.13
N PHE A 3 54.29 48.64 15.93
CA PHE A 3 54.31 47.25 15.49
C PHE A 3 52.86 46.71 15.33
N LEU A 4 52.50 46.37 14.12
CA LEU A 4 51.26 45.64 13.81
C LEU A 4 51.49 44.15 13.97
N ARG A 5 50.80 43.49 14.93
CA ARG A 5 50.79 42.04 15.07
C ARG A 5 49.64 41.43 14.26
N LEU A 6 49.99 40.74 13.20
CA LEU A 6 49.08 39.94 12.40
C LEU A 6 48.77 38.65 13.16
N LYS A 7 47.51 38.40 13.56
CA LYS A 7 47.06 37.10 14.07
C LYS A 7 46.54 36.28 12.87
N ALA A 8 47.28 35.26 12.52
CA ALA A 8 46.81 34.23 11.58
C ALA A 8 45.74 33.37 12.24
N PHE A 9 44.51 33.38 11.69
CA PHE A 9 43.47 32.44 12.04
C PHE A 9 43.64 31.20 11.16
N PHE A 10 44.02 30.06 11.78
CA PHE A 10 43.93 28.75 11.13
C PHE A 10 42.48 28.27 11.17
N ILE A 11 41.82 28.25 10.04
CA ILE A 11 40.52 27.58 9.85
C ILE A 11 40.86 26.09 9.59
N ILE A 12 40.67 25.25 10.59
CA ILE A 12 40.67 23.79 10.40
C ILE A 12 39.33 23.40 9.81
N VAL A 13 39.31 23.17 8.50
CA VAL A 13 38.17 22.56 7.80
C VAL A 13 38.20 21.07 8.14
N PHE A 14 37.33 20.63 9.04
CA PHE A 14 37.03 19.22 9.19
C PHE A 14 36.26 18.76 7.92
N LEU A 15 36.97 18.19 6.97
CA LEU A 15 36.38 17.34 5.94
C LEU A 15 35.90 16.05 6.64
N SER A 16 34.64 16.01 7.04
CA SER A 16 33.96 14.76 7.33
C SER A 16 33.87 13.98 6.02
N LEU A 17 34.72 13.01 5.84
CA LEU A 17 34.54 11.94 4.87
C LEU A 17 33.27 11.16 5.29
N ASN A 18 32.12 11.61 4.81
CA ASN A 18 30.96 10.76 4.71
C ASN A 18 31.34 9.64 3.74
N THR A 19 31.73 8.48 4.25
CA THR A 19 31.71 7.25 3.50
C THR A 19 30.24 7.05 3.09
N LEU A 20 29.91 7.39 1.86
CA LEU A 20 28.68 6.94 1.23
C LEU A 20 28.72 5.40 1.29
N GLN A 21 28.12 4.82 2.31
CA GLN A 21 27.80 3.40 2.29
C GLN A 21 26.85 3.21 1.12
N ALA A 22 27.26 2.37 0.19
CA ALA A 22 26.50 2.04 -0.99
C ALA A 22 25.13 1.54 -0.59
N GLN A 23 24.09 2.29 -0.94
CA GLN A 23 22.70 1.92 -0.65
C GLN A 23 22.29 0.78 -1.59
N PRO A 24 21.82 -0.37 -1.09
CA PRO A 24 21.65 -1.59 -1.90
C PRO A 24 20.59 -1.48 -3.02
N TRP A 25 19.70 -0.49 -2.98
CA TRP A 25 18.73 -0.17 -4.05
C TRP A 25 19.20 0.94 -5.00
N VAL A 26 20.30 1.63 -4.67
CA VAL A 26 20.93 2.55 -5.62
C VAL A 26 21.72 1.73 -6.59
N VAL A 27 21.46 1.92 -7.89
CA VAL A 27 22.24 1.29 -8.97
C VAL A 27 23.71 1.64 -8.75
N GLN A 28 24.50 0.62 -8.46
CA GLN A 28 25.94 0.81 -8.31
C GLN A 28 26.58 0.99 -9.68
N PRO A 29 27.63 1.80 -9.81
CA PRO A 29 28.32 1.98 -11.09
C PRO A 29 28.72 0.64 -11.75
N ASP A 30 29.07 -0.36 -10.95
CA ASP A 30 29.51 -1.66 -11.41
C ASP A 30 28.37 -2.63 -11.78
N ASP A 31 27.12 -2.36 -11.38
CA ASP A 31 25.99 -3.25 -11.65
C ASP A 31 25.73 -3.40 -13.15
N SER A 32 25.77 -2.30 -13.91
CA SER A 32 25.59 -2.33 -15.37
C SER A 32 26.69 -3.13 -16.07
N LEU A 33 27.92 -3.02 -15.60
CA LEU A 33 29.05 -3.80 -16.11
C LEU A 33 28.86 -5.28 -15.79
N TYR A 34 28.53 -5.59 -14.51
CA TYR A 34 28.26 -6.96 -14.07
C TYR A 34 27.18 -7.64 -14.94
N VAL A 35 26.06 -6.95 -15.20
CA VAL A 35 24.98 -7.49 -16.05
C VAL A 35 25.49 -7.84 -17.43
N ARG A 36 26.23 -6.95 -18.09
CA ARG A 36 26.78 -7.18 -19.45
C ARG A 36 27.83 -8.28 -19.48
N GLU A 37 28.65 -8.39 -18.47
CA GLU A 37 29.73 -9.40 -18.41
C GLU A 37 29.19 -10.80 -18.10
N HIS A 38 28.14 -10.90 -17.25
CA HIS A 38 27.68 -12.19 -16.72
C HIS A 38 26.37 -12.69 -17.32
N TYR A 39 25.64 -11.85 -18.09
CA TYR A 39 24.35 -12.20 -18.65
C TYR A 39 24.26 -11.98 -20.15
N ASP A 40 23.59 -12.92 -20.83
CA ASP A 40 23.09 -12.74 -22.18
C ASP A 40 21.63 -12.27 -22.09
N LYS A 41 21.24 -11.34 -22.97
CA LYS A 41 19.85 -10.89 -23.09
C LYS A 41 19.23 -11.43 -24.37
N MET A 42 18.01 -11.95 -24.27
CA MET A 42 17.17 -12.27 -25.42
C MET A 42 15.76 -11.71 -25.23
N GLU A 43 15.11 -11.37 -26.33
CA GLU A 43 13.73 -10.90 -26.38
C GLU A 43 12.92 -11.82 -27.28
N VAL A 44 11.76 -12.26 -26.79
CA VAL A 44 10.91 -13.22 -27.50
C VAL A 44 9.44 -12.84 -27.36
N MET A 45 8.65 -13.26 -28.35
CA MET A 45 7.20 -13.20 -28.31
C MET A 45 6.67 -14.59 -27.94
N ILE A 46 6.30 -14.80 -26.68
CA ILE A 46 5.79 -16.10 -26.19
C ILE A 46 4.33 -16.25 -26.61
N PRO A 47 3.97 -17.31 -27.36
CA PRO A 47 2.58 -17.55 -27.74
C PRO A 47 1.78 -18.09 -26.56
N MET A 48 0.63 -17.48 -26.32
CA MET A 48 -0.39 -17.97 -25.36
C MET A 48 -1.33 -18.94 -26.06
N ARG A 49 -2.09 -19.71 -25.30
CA ARG A 49 -3.03 -20.74 -25.79
C ARG A 49 -4.07 -20.24 -26.79
N ASP A 50 -4.43 -18.94 -26.73
CA ASP A 50 -5.37 -18.28 -27.65
C ASP A 50 -4.71 -17.69 -28.89
N GLY A 51 -3.38 -17.86 -29.04
CA GLY A 51 -2.59 -17.36 -30.16
C GLY A 51 -2.05 -15.93 -30.00
N ILE A 52 -2.44 -15.20 -28.97
CA ILE A 52 -1.84 -13.89 -28.64
C ILE A 52 -0.42 -14.11 -28.13
N ARG A 53 0.49 -13.18 -28.45
CA ARG A 53 1.89 -13.30 -28.09
C ARG A 53 2.28 -12.22 -27.09
N LEU A 54 2.96 -12.64 -26.00
CA LEU A 54 3.43 -11.74 -24.96
C LEU A 54 4.93 -11.49 -25.06
N PHE A 55 5.31 -10.23 -25.09
CA PHE A 55 6.71 -9.80 -25.15
C PHE A 55 7.42 -10.10 -23.85
N THR A 56 8.53 -10.79 -23.95
CA THR A 56 9.30 -11.25 -22.80
C THR A 56 10.79 -10.97 -23.00
N SER A 57 11.39 -10.26 -22.06
CA SER A 57 12.82 -9.98 -21.96
C SER A 57 13.45 -10.94 -20.95
N ILE A 58 14.43 -11.71 -21.39
CA ILE A 58 15.06 -12.80 -20.65
C ILE A 58 16.55 -12.51 -20.49
N TYR A 59 17.03 -12.53 -19.26
CA TYR A 59 18.45 -12.43 -18.91
C TYR A 59 18.93 -13.79 -18.43
N MET A 60 19.79 -14.41 -19.22
CA MET A 60 20.34 -15.75 -18.97
C MET A 60 21.79 -15.66 -18.48
N PRO A 61 22.17 -16.33 -17.38
CA PRO A 61 23.57 -16.41 -16.96
C PRO A 61 24.47 -16.99 -18.08
N LYS A 62 25.61 -16.38 -18.29
CA LYS A 62 26.63 -16.92 -19.19
C LYS A 62 27.34 -18.15 -18.61
N ASP A 63 27.28 -18.32 -17.30
CA ASP A 63 27.74 -19.53 -16.62
C ASP A 63 26.93 -20.74 -17.09
N LYS A 64 27.60 -21.76 -17.55
CA LYS A 64 27.02 -23.04 -18.02
C LYS A 64 27.41 -24.21 -17.11
N SER A 65 28.08 -23.94 -16.01
CA SER A 65 28.56 -24.98 -15.07
C SER A 65 27.45 -25.70 -14.32
N SER A 66 26.27 -25.04 -14.18
CA SER A 66 25.09 -25.58 -13.49
C SER A 66 23.79 -25.23 -14.24
N ARG A 67 22.68 -25.79 -13.76
CA ARG A 67 21.34 -25.39 -14.19
C ARG A 67 20.83 -24.30 -13.26
N HIS A 68 20.07 -23.36 -13.80
CA HIS A 68 19.63 -22.14 -13.12
C HIS A 68 18.11 -22.09 -12.95
N PRO A 69 17.60 -21.61 -11.83
CA PRO A 69 16.17 -21.41 -11.63
C PRO A 69 15.69 -20.17 -12.40
N VAL A 70 14.41 -20.17 -12.75
CA VAL A 70 13.76 -19.03 -13.38
C VAL A 70 13.07 -18.18 -12.32
N LEU A 71 13.26 -16.87 -12.36
CA LEU A 71 12.53 -15.91 -11.55
C LEU A 71 11.78 -14.94 -12.47
N LEU A 72 10.45 -15.04 -12.49
CA LEU A 72 9.54 -14.32 -13.39
C LEU A 72 8.92 -13.11 -12.70
N ASN A 73 8.89 -11.99 -13.43
CA ASN A 73 8.11 -10.80 -13.09
C ASN A 73 7.24 -10.41 -14.28
N ARG A 74 5.93 -10.30 -14.07
CA ARG A 74 4.95 -9.83 -15.05
C ARG A 74 4.50 -8.43 -14.67
N THR A 75 4.41 -7.52 -15.65
CA THR A 75 4.18 -6.10 -15.35
C THR A 75 3.40 -5.39 -16.46
N PRO A 76 2.53 -4.42 -16.11
CA PRO A 76 1.91 -3.53 -17.08
C PRO A 76 2.76 -2.26 -17.35
N TYR A 77 3.91 -2.11 -16.64
CA TYR A 77 4.68 -0.87 -16.56
C TYR A 77 5.91 -0.81 -17.48
N SER A 78 6.05 -1.68 -18.48
CA SER A 78 7.19 -1.80 -19.37
C SER A 78 8.35 -2.63 -18.81
N VAL A 79 8.78 -3.61 -19.60
CA VAL A 79 9.99 -4.40 -19.29
C VAL A 79 11.27 -3.80 -19.89
N GLY A 80 11.16 -2.65 -20.53
CA GLY A 80 12.33 -1.97 -21.14
C GLY A 80 13.61 -1.99 -20.29
N PRO A 81 14.77 -1.71 -20.95
CA PRO A 81 14.93 -1.24 -22.32
C PRO A 81 14.70 -2.36 -23.36
N TYR A 82 14.10 -2.00 -24.48
CA TYR A 82 13.82 -2.91 -25.59
C TYR A 82 14.99 -2.99 -26.55
N GLY A 83 15.15 -4.15 -27.18
CA GLY A 83 16.25 -4.48 -28.08
C GLY A 83 17.32 -5.38 -27.43
N ASN A 84 17.75 -6.43 -28.13
CA ASN A 84 18.66 -7.46 -27.61
C ASN A 84 20.03 -6.91 -27.14
N THR A 85 20.44 -5.75 -27.61
CA THR A 85 21.70 -5.10 -27.21
C THR A 85 21.54 -4.06 -26.11
N ALA A 86 20.29 -3.70 -25.77
CA ALA A 86 19.98 -2.74 -24.73
C ALA A 86 19.73 -3.46 -23.40
N PHE A 87 20.70 -3.40 -22.50
CA PHE A 87 20.62 -4.09 -21.19
C PHE A 87 20.07 -3.17 -20.10
N LYS A 88 19.35 -3.78 -19.14
CA LYS A 88 19.07 -3.11 -17.87
C LYS A 88 20.37 -2.82 -17.14
N THR A 89 20.43 -1.67 -16.49
CA THR A 89 21.59 -1.31 -15.64
C THR A 89 21.59 -2.07 -14.31
N PHE A 90 20.43 -2.63 -13.94
CA PHE A 90 20.18 -3.29 -12.67
C PHE A 90 19.11 -4.38 -12.88
N LEU A 91 19.33 -5.58 -12.37
CA LEU A 91 18.37 -6.68 -12.46
C LEU A 91 17.59 -6.82 -11.15
N ARG A 92 16.26 -6.76 -11.25
CA ARG A 92 15.34 -6.87 -10.11
C ARG A 92 14.98 -8.33 -9.81
N PRO A 93 14.57 -8.66 -8.58
CA PRO A 93 14.27 -7.78 -7.44
C PRO A 93 15.51 -7.06 -6.88
N THR A 94 16.65 -7.74 -6.80
CA THR A 94 17.95 -7.17 -6.41
C THR A 94 19.08 -7.84 -7.18
N MET A 95 20.24 -7.21 -7.26
CA MET A 95 21.44 -7.79 -7.89
C MET A 95 21.94 -9.06 -7.17
N LEU A 96 21.47 -9.34 -5.96
CA LEU A 96 21.78 -10.58 -5.25
C LEU A 96 21.32 -11.81 -6.05
N PHE A 97 20.14 -11.75 -6.69
CA PHE A 97 19.65 -12.84 -7.54
C PHE A 97 20.49 -13.03 -8.80
N ALA A 98 20.99 -11.93 -9.39
CA ALA A 98 21.91 -12.01 -10.49
C ALA A 98 23.24 -12.68 -10.07
N LYS A 99 23.74 -12.38 -8.88
CA LYS A 99 24.95 -13.00 -8.32
C LYS A 99 24.77 -14.47 -7.94
N GLU A 100 23.54 -14.92 -7.72
CA GLU A 100 23.17 -16.32 -7.54
C GLU A 100 22.81 -17.01 -8.87
N HIS A 101 23.07 -16.37 -9.99
CA HIS A 101 22.91 -16.90 -11.34
C HIS A 101 21.47 -17.30 -11.71
N TYR A 102 20.45 -16.57 -11.24
CA TYR A 102 19.08 -16.79 -11.67
C TYR A 102 18.87 -16.42 -13.13
N ILE A 103 18.04 -17.16 -13.86
CA ILE A 103 17.46 -16.69 -15.13
C ILE A 103 16.37 -15.68 -14.76
N LEU A 104 16.57 -14.41 -15.10
CA LEU A 104 15.66 -13.33 -14.75
C LEU A 104 14.78 -12.98 -15.95
N VAL A 105 13.47 -13.12 -15.76
CA VAL A 105 12.47 -13.00 -16.83
C VAL A 105 11.51 -11.87 -16.51
N TYR A 106 11.35 -10.95 -17.46
CA TYR A 106 10.42 -9.83 -17.36
C TYR A 106 9.46 -9.88 -18.55
N GLN A 107 8.14 -9.87 -18.28
CA GLN A 107 7.13 -9.97 -19.32
C GLN A 107 6.18 -8.77 -19.26
N ASP A 108 6.02 -8.07 -20.41
CA ASP A 108 4.90 -7.16 -20.61
C ASP A 108 3.61 -7.98 -20.62
N VAL A 109 2.63 -7.61 -19.78
CA VAL A 109 1.34 -8.32 -19.74
C VAL A 109 0.52 -8.04 -20.99
N ARG A 110 -0.48 -8.83 -21.23
CA ARG A 110 -1.38 -8.75 -22.38
C ARG A 110 -1.91 -7.33 -22.62
N GLY A 111 -1.74 -6.82 -23.85
CA GLY A 111 -2.18 -5.49 -24.27
C GLY A 111 -1.37 -4.32 -23.72
N CYS A 112 -0.24 -4.60 -23.04
CA CYS A 112 0.67 -3.58 -22.56
C CYS A 112 1.98 -3.59 -23.36
N TYR A 113 2.49 -2.40 -23.65
CA TYR A 113 3.76 -2.13 -24.36
C TYR A 113 3.95 -2.99 -25.60
N MET A 114 4.91 -3.94 -25.58
CA MET A 114 5.24 -4.75 -26.74
C MET A 114 4.44 -6.06 -26.84
N SER A 115 3.58 -6.35 -25.87
CA SER A 115 2.68 -7.49 -25.91
C SER A 115 1.42 -7.20 -26.74
N GLU A 116 0.95 -8.24 -27.41
CA GLU A 116 -0.30 -8.23 -28.17
C GLU A 116 -1.51 -8.38 -27.27
N GLY A 117 -2.71 -8.25 -27.85
CA GLY A 117 -4.00 -8.44 -27.19
C GLY A 117 -4.57 -7.17 -26.58
N LYS A 118 -5.59 -7.32 -25.75
CA LYS A 118 -6.30 -6.23 -25.08
C LYS A 118 -5.99 -6.26 -23.58
N PHE A 119 -5.54 -5.13 -23.06
CA PHE A 119 -5.38 -4.94 -21.63
C PHE A 119 -6.74 -4.85 -20.94
N GLU A 120 -6.84 -5.42 -19.76
CA GLU A 120 -7.97 -5.28 -18.85
C GLU A 120 -7.40 -5.15 -17.43
N ASP A 121 -7.79 -4.08 -16.75
CA ASP A 121 -7.33 -3.81 -15.38
C ASP A 121 -7.84 -4.89 -14.43
N VAL A 122 -6.91 -5.42 -13.57
CA VAL A 122 -7.18 -6.50 -12.61
C VAL A 122 -8.14 -7.54 -13.19
N ARG A 123 -7.80 -8.05 -14.37
CA ARG A 123 -8.64 -9.04 -15.09
C ARG A 123 -9.13 -10.12 -14.14
N PRO A 124 -10.45 -10.37 -14.07
CA PRO A 124 -11.03 -11.39 -13.21
C PRO A 124 -10.41 -12.77 -13.41
N TYR A 125 -10.11 -13.46 -12.32
CA TYR A 125 -9.75 -14.87 -12.37
C TYR A 125 -10.99 -15.72 -12.73
N ASN A 126 -10.87 -16.54 -13.76
CA ASN A 126 -11.94 -17.44 -14.17
C ASN A 126 -11.66 -18.89 -13.70
N PRO A 127 -12.27 -19.36 -12.60
CA PRO A 127 -12.07 -20.72 -12.11
C PRO A 127 -12.72 -21.81 -13.00
N ALA A 128 -13.60 -21.40 -13.93
CA ALA A 128 -14.41 -22.30 -14.74
C ALA A 128 -13.99 -22.35 -16.21
N LYS A 129 -12.73 -21.95 -16.52
CA LYS A 129 -12.20 -22.02 -17.89
C LYS A 129 -12.40 -23.39 -18.53
N LYS A 130 -13.07 -23.45 -19.69
CA LYS A 130 -13.42 -24.69 -20.39
C LYS A 130 -12.64 -24.93 -21.68
N GLY A 131 -11.80 -24.02 -22.09
CA GLY A 131 -11.07 -24.15 -23.35
C GLY A 131 -9.98 -23.08 -23.52
N ASP A 132 -9.21 -23.24 -24.61
CA ASP A 132 -8.04 -22.42 -24.88
C ASP A 132 -8.36 -20.95 -25.18
N LYS A 133 -9.63 -20.61 -25.47
CA LYS A 133 -10.08 -19.23 -25.71
C LYS A 133 -10.49 -18.48 -24.45
N GLU A 134 -10.69 -19.19 -23.35
CA GLU A 134 -11.02 -18.59 -22.07
C GLU A 134 -9.73 -18.34 -21.29
N ILE A 135 -9.25 -17.12 -21.37
CA ILE A 135 -7.97 -16.70 -20.81
C ILE A 135 -8.15 -15.76 -19.62
N ASP A 136 -7.17 -15.77 -18.75
CA ASP A 136 -6.96 -14.78 -17.70
C ASP A 136 -5.46 -14.66 -17.40
N GLU A 137 -5.07 -13.85 -16.42
CA GLU A 137 -3.67 -13.64 -16.07
C GLU A 137 -3.00 -14.92 -15.50
N ASN A 138 -3.79 -15.82 -14.92
CA ASN A 138 -3.29 -17.11 -14.45
C ASN A 138 -2.92 -18.02 -15.64
N SER A 139 -3.78 -18.11 -16.67
CA SER A 139 -3.49 -18.90 -17.86
C SER A 139 -2.30 -18.36 -18.65
N ASP A 140 -2.16 -17.04 -18.77
CA ASP A 140 -1.01 -16.41 -19.42
C ASP A 140 0.30 -16.71 -18.65
N THR A 141 0.22 -16.74 -17.32
CA THR A 141 1.38 -17.14 -16.49
C THR A 141 1.72 -18.61 -16.68
N TYR A 142 0.72 -19.48 -16.75
CA TYR A 142 0.91 -20.92 -16.97
C TYR A 142 1.59 -21.19 -18.31
N ASP A 143 1.07 -20.65 -19.40
CA ASP A 143 1.61 -20.79 -20.75
C ASP A 143 3.03 -20.21 -20.87
N THR A 144 3.28 -19.09 -20.19
CA THR A 144 4.62 -18.50 -20.11
C THR A 144 5.61 -19.46 -19.45
N ILE A 145 5.25 -20.09 -18.34
CA ILE A 145 6.12 -21.06 -17.64
C ILE A 145 6.38 -22.29 -18.51
N ASP A 146 5.36 -22.87 -19.15
CA ASP A 146 5.51 -23.99 -20.08
C ASP A 146 6.53 -23.66 -21.18
N TRP A 147 6.38 -22.50 -21.80
CA TRP A 147 7.28 -22.08 -22.86
C TRP A 147 8.73 -21.89 -22.36
N LEU A 148 8.91 -21.22 -21.21
CA LEU A 148 10.23 -20.97 -20.62
C LEU A 148 10.97 -22.28 -20.33
N LEU A 149 10.30 -23.27 -19.75
CA LEU A 149 10.91 -24.55 -19.43
C LEU A 149 11.28 -25.35 -20.68
N ALA A 150 10.46 -25.28 -21.70
CA ALA A 150 10.70 -26.00 -22.96
C ALA A 150 11.82 -25.38 -23.82
N ASN A 151 11.99 -24.04 -23.76
CA ASN A 151 12.81 -23.30 -24.71
C ASN A 151 14.11 -22.69 -24.13
N LEU A 152 14.23 -22.58 -22.79
CA LEU A 152 15.45 -22.04 -22.19
C LEU A 152 16.42 -23.17 -21.84
N PRO A 153 17.57 -23.24 -22.53
CA PRO A 153 18.59 -24.23 -22.18
C PRO A 153 19.18 -23.90 -20.78
N GLY A 154 19.52 -24.94 -20.04
CA GLY A 154 20.16 -24.75 -18.72
C GLY A 154 19.23 -24.33 -17.59
N ASN A 155 17.89 -24.29 -17.77
CA ASN A 155 16.97 -24.15 -16.65
C ASN A 155 16.95 -25.42 -15.78
N ASN A 156 16.71 -25.29 -14.49
CA ASN A 156 16.66 -26.40 -13.54
C ASN A 156 15.24 -26.99 -13.32
N GLY A 157 14.25 -26.55 -14.09
CA GLY A 157 12.86 -26.97 -13.98
C GLY A 157 12.06 -26.33 -12.82
N LYS A 158 12.64 -25.36 -12.11
CA LYS A 158 11.97 -24.65 -11.01
C LYS A 158 11.79 -23.17 -11.36
N VAL A 159 10.59 -22.65 -11.05
CA VAL A 159 10.18 -21.27 -11.31
C VAL A 159 9.74 -20.62 -10.02
N GLY A 160 10.17 -19.36 -9.83
CA GLY A 160 9.63 -18.44 -8.85
C GLY A 160 8.95 -17.26 -9.52
N ILE A 161 8.00 -16.63 -8.84
CA ILE A 161 7.35 -15.39 -9.26
C ILE A 161 7.40 -14.37 -8.12
N TRP A 162 7.64 -13.13 -8.49
CA TRP A 162 7.60 -12.01 -7.55
C TRP A 162 7.02 -10.76 -8.21
N GLY A 163 6.50 -9.85 -7.43
CA GLY A 163 6.08 -8.55 -7.92
C GLY A 163 5.56 -7.64 -6.83
N ILE A 164 5.73 -6.34 -7.02
CA ILE A 164 5.29 -5.29 -6.11
C ILE A 164 4.10 -4.57 -6.74
N SER A 165 3.00 -4.32 -5.97
CA SER A 165 1.84 -3.55 -6.46
C SER A 165 1.06 -4.34 -7.52
N TYR A 166 0.78 -3.77 -8.67
CA TYR A 166 0.16 -4.48 -9.80
C TYR A 166 0.92 -5.78 -10.16
N PRO A 167 2.26 -5.82 -10.27
CA PRO A 167 3.01 -7.09 -10.36
C PRO A 167 2.80 -8.03 -9.17
N GLY A 168 2.46 -7.52 -7.99
CA GLY A 168 2.00 -8.30 -6.83
C GLY A 168 0.66 -8.98 -7.09
N PHE A 169 -0.29 -8.31 -7.74
CA PHE A 169 -1.52 -8.92 -8.24
C PHE A 169 -1.22 -10.07 -9.21
N TYR A 170 -0.35 -9.87 -10.23
CA TYR A 170 0.02 -10.96 -11.14
C TYR A 170 0.70 -12.14 -10.43
N SER A 171 1.44 -11.87 -9.37
CA SER A 171 2.00 -12.91 -8.51
C SER A 171 0.91 -13.68 -7.78
N THR A 172 -0.07 -12.97 -7.19
CA THR A 172 -1.18 -13.58 -6.46
C THR A 172 -2.09 -14.42 -7.35
N VAL A 173 -2.46 -13.92 -8.54
CA VAL A 173 -3.33 -14.68 -9.47
C VAL A 173 -2.64 -15.90 -10.09
N SER A 174 -1.32 -16.05 -9.96
CA SER A 174 -0.59 -17.24 -10.38
C SER A 174 -0.76 -18.43 -9.43
N LEU A 175 -1.25 -18.20 -8.22
CA LEU A 175 -1.33 -19.22 -7.16
C LEU A 175 -2.44 -20.25 -7.37
N PRO A 176 -3.70 -19.89 -7.71
CA PRO A 176 -4.74 -20.88 -7.96
C PRO A 176 -4.41 -21.75 -9.18
N GLY A 177 -4.46 -23.07 -9.03
CA GLY A 177 -4.14 -23.98 -10.14
C GLY A 177 -2.73 -23.81 -10.70
N ALA A 178 -1.78 -23.40 -9.89
CA ALA A 178 -0.41 -23.06 -10.27
C ALA A 178 0.26 -24.15 -11.12
N HIS A 179 1.11 -23.72 -12.07
CA HIS A 179 1.94 -24.63 -12.87
C HIS A 179 2.80 -25.52 -11.95
N PRO A 180 2.99 -26.83 -12.25
CA PRO A 180 3.73 -27.75 -11.37
C PRO A 180 5.19 -27.34 -11.08
N ALA A 181 5.82 -26.62 -12.00
CA ALA A 181 7.17 -26.08 -11.82
C ALA A 181 7.23 -24.80 -10.98
N LEU A 182 6.10 -24.13 -10.72
CA LEU A 182 6.04 -22.97 -9.84
C LEU A 182 6.18 -23.43 -8.39
N LYS A 183 7.32 -23.09 -7.75
CA LYS A 183 7.70 -23.58 -6.42
C LYS A 183 7.59 -22.51 -5.34
N ALA A 184 7.82 -21.25 -5.71
CA ALA A 184 7.86 -20.13 -4.77
C ALA A 184 7.23 -18.88 -5.40
N VAL A 185 6.39 -18.18 -4.64
CA VAL A 185 5.74 -16.95 -5.09
C VAL A 185 5.84 -15.90 -3.99
N SER A 186 6.25 -14.68 -4.35
CA SER A 186 6.27 -13.56 -3.42
C SER A 186 5.37 -12.42 -3.93
N PRO A 187 4.07 -12.44 -3.54
CA PRO A 187 3.21 -11.27 -3.70
C PRO A 187 3.67 -10.17 -2.74
N GLN A 188 4.03 -9.00 -3.29
CA GLN A 188 4.55 -7.88 -2.50
C GLN A 188 3.63 -6.68 -2.72
N ALA A 189 3.07 -6.11 -1.64
CA ALA A 189 1.99 -5.13 -1.72
C ALA A 189 0.98 -5.52 -2.83
N PRO A 190 0.37 -6.71 -2.75
CA PRO A 190 -0.47 -7.18 -3.83
C PRO A 190 -1.84 -6.49 -3.79
N VAL A 191 -2.28 -5.99 -4.93
CA VAL A 191 -3.68 -5.56 -5.11
C VAL A 191 -4.61 -6.76 -4.97
N THR A 192 -5.65 -6.66 -4.13
CA THR A 192 -6.64 -7.73 -3.92
C THR A 192 -8.08 -7.26 -4.03
N ASP A 193 -8.39 -6.04 -3.58
CA ASP A 193 -9.76 -5.51 -3.54
C ASP A 193 -9.76 -3.99 -3.62
N TRP A 194 -9.98 -3.45 -4.80
CA TRP A 194 -10.00 -2.01 -5.08
C TRP A 194 -11.27 -1.28 -4.61
N PHE A 195 -12.20 -1.97 -3.95
CA PHE A 195 -13.37 -1.33 -3.34
C PHE A 195 -13.27 -1.20 -1.81
N LEU A 196 -12.50 -2.10 -1.18
CA LEU A 196 -12.43 -2.17 0.28
C LEU A 196 -11.19 -1.54 0.89
N GLY A 197 -10.02 -1.61 0.22
CA GLY A 197 -8.84 -1.14 0.91
C GLY A 197 -7.53 -1.09 0.13
N ASP A 198 -7.55 -1.39 -1.17
CA ASP A 198 -6.37 -1.24 -2.03
C ASP A 198 -6.59 -0.07 -3.02
N ASP A 199 -5.54 0.69 -3.33
CA ASP A 199 -5.41 1.79 -4.30
C ASP A 199 -6.57 2.79 -4.35
N PHE A 200 -7.75 2.41 -4.90
CA PHE A 200 -8.72 3.37 -5.42
C PHE A 200 -9.97 3.57 -4.57
N HIS A 201 -10.25 2.68 -3.63
CA HIS A 201 -11.29 2.91 -2.62
C HIS A 201 -10.88 2.30 -1.28
N HIS A 202 -11.20 3.00 -0.20
CA HIS A 202 -11.14 2.48 1.14
C HIS A 202 -12.55 2.53 1.76
N ASN A 203 -13.08 1.37 2.14
CA ASN A 203 -14.45 1.23 2.65
C ASN A 203 -15.48 2.00 1.82
N GLY A 204 -15.35 1.93 0.48
CA GLY A 204 -16.22 2.59 -0.49
C GLY A 204 -16.00 4.09 -0.69
N ALA A 205 -15.06 4.72 0.02
CA ALA A 205 -14.65 6.10 -0.24
C ALA A 205 -13.57 6.13 -1.31
N PHE A 206 -13.70 7.01 -2.30
CA PHE A 206 -12.84 7.06 -3.46
C PHE A 206 -11.52 7.80 -3.16
N MET A 207 -10.40 7.16 -3.44
CA MET A 207 -9.04 7.71 -3.23
C MET A 207 -8.67 8.61 -4.42
N LEU A 208 -9.18 9.84 -4.40
CA LEU A 208 -9.19 10.77 -5.53
C LEU A 208 -7.80 11.06 -6.08
N ALA A 209 -6.86 11.46 -5.21
CA ALA A 209 -5.53 11.88 -5.66
C ALA A 209 -4.77 10.72 -6.32
N ASP A 210 -4.86 9.52 -5.75
CA ASP A 210 -4.18 8.33 -6.26
C ASP A 210 -4.80 7.86 -7.57
N ALA A 211 -6.11 7.68 -7.61
CA ALA A 211 -6.82 7.22 -8.80
C ALA A 211 -6.63 8.19 -9.97
N PHE A 212 -6.79 9.51 -9.76
CA PHE A 212 -6.62 10.49 -10.83
C PHE A 212 -5.17 10.53 -11.33
N ASN A 213 -4.20 10.59 -10.41
CA ASN A 213 -2.79 10.65 -10.79
C ASN A 213 -2.35 9.40 -11.58
N PHE A 214 -2.82 8.23 -11.19
CA PHE A 214 -2.55 6.98 -11.88
C PHE A 214 -3.19 6.95 -13.26
N TYR A 215 -4.51 7.13 -13.35
CA TYR A 215 -5.25 7.03 -14.61
C TYR A 215 -5.07 8.22 -15.55
N ALA A 216 -4.57 9.35 -15.10
CA ALA A 216 -4.23 10.45 -16.00
C ALA A 216 -3.19 10.05 -17.07
N SER A 217 -2.39 9.03 -16.80
CA SER A 217 -1.38 8.50 -17.74
C SER A 217 -1.49 7.01 -18.03
N PHE A 218 -2.09 6.22 -17.13
CA PHE A 218 -2.23 4.76 -17.24
C PHE A 218 -3.56 4.36 -17.90
N GLY A 219 -3.66 3.12 -18.39
CA GLY A 219 -4.92 2.53 -18.88
C GLY A 219 -5.41 3.02 -20.23
N LYS A 220 -4.72 3.97 -20.89
CA LYS A 220 -5.09 4.37 -22.28
C LYS A 220 -4.95 3.19 -23.22
N PRO A 221 -5.96 2.91 -24.07
CA PRO A 221 -5.92 1.81 -25.01
C PRO A 221 -4.70 1.87 -25.93
N ARG A 222 -4.06 0.73 -26.15
CA ARG A 222 -2.93 0.57 -27.06
C ARG A 222 -3.34 -0.32 -28.23
N PRO A 223 -3.65 0.26 -29.39
CA PRO A 223 -4.17 -0.52 -30.53
C PRO A 223 -3.12 -1.46 -31.14
N ILE A 224 -1.84 -1.15 -30.97
CA ILE A 224 -0.70 -1.94 -31.46
C ILE A 224 0.43 -1.94 -30.43
N PRO A 225 1.31 -2.96 -30.41
CA PRO A 225 2.50 -2.97 -29.58
C PRO A 225 3.37 -1.73 -29.79
N THR A 226 3.88 -1.15 -28.69
CA THR A 226 4.72 0.06 -28.72
C THR A 226 5.66 0.10 -27.52
N THR A 227 6.84 0.67 -27.71
CA THR A 227 7.80 0.95 -26.63
C THR A 227 7.55 2.28 -25.92
N ILE A 228 6.62 3.09 -26.45
CA ILE A 228 6.38 4.46 -25.98
C ILE A 228 5.38 4.44 -24.82
N GLY A 229 5.76 5.01 -23.68
CA GLY A 229 4.88 5.26 -22.54
C GLY A 229 3.93 6.43 -22.79
N ASN A 230 2.81 6.47 -22.06
CA ASN A 230 1.94 7.64 -22.08
C ASN A 230 2.61 8.80 -21.35
N PRO A 231 2.44 10.05 -21.79
CA PRO A 231 2.93 11.22 -21.06
C PRO A 231 2.21 11.34 -19.71
N GLY A 232 2.91 11.87 -18.72
CA GLY A 232 2.32 12.25 -17.44
C GLY A 232 1.30 13.39 -17.59
N PHE A 233 0.45 13.56 -16.60
CA PHE A 233 -0.51 14.66 -16.56
C PHE A 233 0.15 15.94 -16.09
N ASP A 234 -0.14 17.06 -16.77
CA ASP A 234 0.34 18.38 -16.38
C ASP A 234 -0.77 19.14 -15.63
N TYR A 235 -0.66 19.20 -14.33
CA TYR A 235 -1.62 19.83 -13.43
C TYR A 235 -1.73 21.36 -13.61
N LYS A 236 -0.74 22.03 -14.21
CA LYS A 236 -0.66 23.51 -14.28
C LYS A 236 -0.79 24.20 -12.90
N SER A 237 -0.52 23.48 -11.85
CA SER A 237 -0.59 23.91 -10.46
C SER A 237 0.55 23.25 -9.68
N ALA A 238 1.01 23.87 -8.61
CA ALA A 238 1.92 23.28 -7.64
C ALA A 238 1.16 22.76 -6.39
N ASP A 239 -0.16 22.91 -6.36
CA ASP A 239 -1.02 22.64 -5.22
C ASP A 239 -2.14 21.68 -5.62
N SER A 240 -2.06 20.43 -5.18
CA SER A 240 -3.08 19.41 -5.47
C SER A 240 -4.41 19.69 -4.76
N TYR A 241 -4.36 20.24 -3.54
CA TYR A 241 -5.59 20.61 -2.81
C TYR A 241 -6.40 21.62 -3.62
N LYS A 242 -5.75 22.71 -4.05
CA LYS A 242 -6.38 23.73 -4.89
C LYS A 242 -6.86 23.15 -6.22
N PHE A 243 -6.02 22.36 -6.90
CA PHE A 243 -6.38 21.76 -8.19
C PHE A 243 -7.67 20.93 -8.10
N PHE A 244 -7.74 19.99 -7.15
CA PHE A 244 -8.91 19.12 -7.01
C PHE A 244 -10.14 19.84 -6.48
N LEU A 245 -9.96 20.90 -5.65
CA LEU A 245 -11.08 21.73 -5.22
C LEU A 245 -11.68 22.54 -6.39
N GLU A 246 -10.83 23.11 -7.25
CA GLU A 246 -11.24 23.83 -8.47
C GLU A 246 -11.77 22.89 -9.57
N MET A 247 -11.31 21.64 -9.60
CA MET A 247 -11.91 20.62 -10.46
C MET A 247 -13.40 20.47 -10.14
N GLY A 248 -13.78 20.54 -8.86
CA GLY A 248 -15.14 20.41 -8.38
C GLY A 248 -15.60 18.95 -8.25
N PRO A 249 -16.87 18.62 -8.56
CA PRO A 249 -17.38 17.26 -8.51
C PRO A 249 -16.59 16.26 -9.34
N LEU A 250 -16.54 15.00 -8.90
CA LEU A 250 -15.69 13.96 -9.50
C LEU A 250 -15.98 13.72 -11.00
N ARG A 251 -17.25 13.87 -11.45
CA ARG A 251 -17.60 13.81 -12.88
C ARG A 251 -16.75 14.71 -13.77
N ASN A 252 -16.32 15.86 -13.22
CA ASN A 252 -15.50 16.84 -13.93
C ASN A 252 -14.11 16.30 -14.28
N ALA A 253 -13.62 15.27 -13.61
CA ALA A 253 -12.37 14.61 -13.97
C ALA A 253 -12.44 14.08 -15.42
N ASN A 254 -13.53 13.44 -15.76
CA ASN A 254 -13.75 12.94 -17.12
C ASN A 254 -14.09 14.07 -18.09
N GLU A 255 -15.02 14.96 -17.73
CA GLU A 255 -15.46 16.04 -18.60
C GLU A 255 -14.33 17.01 -18.99
N LYS A 256 -13.45 17.36 -18.03
CA LYS A 256 -12.40 18.38 -18.23
C LYS A 256 -11.04 17.83 -18.65
N TYR A 257 -10.70 16.58 -18.26
CA TYR A 257 -9.31 16.10 -18.33
C TYR A 257 -9.14 14.73 -19.01
N LEU A 258 -9.95 13.73 -18.69
CA LEU A 258 -9.76 12.36 -19.18
C LEU A 258 -10.52 12.08 -20.48
N HIS A 259 -11.62 12.82 -20.73
CA HIS A 259 -12.41 12.79 -21.98
C HIS A 259 -12.81 11.38 -22.41
N ASP A 260 -13.31 10.57 -21.49
CA ASP A 260 -13.69 9.16 -21.67
C ASP A 260 -12.57 8.25 -22.21
N GLY A 261 -11.35 8.74 -22.23
CA GLY A 261 -10.21 8.06 -22.84
C GLY A 261 -9.64 6.89 -22.02
N ILE A 262 -10.11 6.68 -20.80
CA ILE A 262 -9.64 5.64 -19.88
C ILE A 262 -10.79 4.67 -19.59
N PRO A 263 -10.81 3.49 -20.22
CA PRO A 263 -11.92 2.55 -20.05
C PRO A 263 -12.20 2.17 -18.60
N PHE A 264 -11.14 1.87 -17.82
CA PHE A 264 -11.33 1.45 -16.44
C PHE A 264 -11.81 2.57 -15.52
N TRP A 265 -11.42 3.82 -15.77
CA TRP A 265 -12.01 4.97 -15.07
C TRP A 265 -13.52 5.04 -15.31
N ASN A 266 -13.95 4.89 -16.56
CA ASN A 266 -15.37 4.90 -16.92
C ASN A 266 -16.11 3.73 -16.26
N ASP A 267 -15.49 2.55 -16.23
CA ASP A 267 -16.04 1.37 -15.54
C ASP A 267 -16.20 1.61 -14.04
N MET A 268 -15.19 2.18 -13.36
CA MET A 268 -15.30 2.54 -11.93
C MET A 268 -16.46 3.50 -11.66
N MET A 269 -16.62 4.53 -12.52
CA MET A 269 -17.73 5.51 -12.39
C MET A 269 -19.10 4.88 -12.65
N ALA A 270 -19.16 3.83 -13.48
CA ALA A 270 -20.39 3.09 -13.75
C ALA A 270 -20.77 2.07 -12.64
N HIS A 271 -19.83 1.76 -11.75
CA HIS A 271 -20.00 0.78 -10.65
C HIS A 271 -19.79 1.45 -9.27
N PRO A 272 -20.70 2.37 -8.86
CA PRO A 272 -20.51 3.15 -7.62
C PRO A 272 -20.58 2.32 -6.34
N ASP A 273 -21.26 1.17 -6.38
CA ASP A 273 -21.45 0.26 -5.24
C ASP A 273 -20.71 -1.06 -5.46
N MET A 274 -20.44 -1.82 -4.40
CA MET A 274 -19.85 -3.15 -4.50
C MET A 274 -20.83 -4.13 -5.16
N ASP A 275 -20.71 -4.30 -6.43
CA ASP A 275 -21.51 -5.22 -7.24
C ASP A 275 -20.72 -6.46 -7.72
N ALA A 276 -21.29 -7.20 -8.69
CA ALA A 276 -20.65 -8.36 -9.28
C ALA A 276 -19.36 -8.02 -10.04
N TRP A 277 -19.24 -6.81 -10.59
CA TRP A 277 -18.07 -6.35 -11.32
C TRP A 277 -16.84 -6.18 -10.40
N TRP A 278 -17.02 -5.56 -9.23
CA TRP A 278 -15.98 -5.45 -8.19
C TRP A 278 -15.63 -6.81 -7.60
N LYS A 279 -16.65 -7.61 -7.24
CA LYS A 279 -16.47 -8.94 -6.65
C LYS A 279 -15.68 -9.89 -7.54
N ALA A 280 -15.89 -9.81 -8.87
CA ALA A 280 -15.14 -10.64 -9.81
C ALA A 280 -13.64 -10.33 -9.84
N ARG A 281 -13.24 -9.12 -9.45
CA ARG A 281 -11.84 -8.67 -9.40
C ARG A 281 -11.12 -8.99 -8.10
N ASN A 282 -11.86 -9.48 -7.10
CA ASN A 282 -11.28 -9.92 -5.83
C ASN A 282 -10.76 -11.35 -5.95
N ILE A 283 -9.44 -11.54 -5.89
CA ILE A 283 -8.78 -12.84 -6.02
C ILE A 283 -8.87 -13.69 -4.74
N ARG A 284 -9.08 -13.09 -3.57
CA ARG A 284 -9.00 -13.77 -2.25
C ARG A 284 -9.87 -15.02 -2.12
N PRO A 285 -11.14 -15.07 -2.62
CA PRO A 285 -11.96 -16.28 -2.55
C PRO A 285 -11.39 -17.48 -3.32
N HIS A 286 -10.43 -17.26 -4.20
CA HIS A 286 -9.82 -18.25 -5.06
C HIS A 286 -8.44 -18.74 -4.56
N LEU A 287 -7.93 -18.19 -3.46
CA LEU A 287 -6.63 -18.56 -2.87
C LEU A 287 -6.72 -19.84 -2.05
N LYS A 288 -7.13 -20.93 -2.71
CA LYS A 288 -7.32 -22.28 -2.14
C LYS A 288 -6.59 -23.34 -2.96
N ASN A 289 -6.25 -24.45 -2.33
CA ASN A 289 -5.50 -25.56 -2.94
C ASN A 289 -4.15 -25.10 -3.52
N ILE A 290 -3.50 -24.19 -2.82
CA ILE A 290 -2.22 -23.61 -3.22
C ILE A 290 -1.12 -24.64 -3.00
N ARG A 291 -0.19 -24.74 -3.96
CA ARG A 291 0.95 -25.66 -3.93
C ARG A 291 2.30 -24.97 -3.75
N PRO A 292 2.56 -23.83 -4.40
CA PRO A 292 3.82 -23.08 -4.19
C PRO A 292 3.94 -22.57 -2.75
N ALA A 293 5.16 -22.46 -2.25
CA ALA A 293 5.43 -21.68 -1.06
C ALA A 293 5.16 -20.20 -1.32
N VAL A 294 4.62 -19.50 -0.33
CA VAL A 294 4.24 -18.09 -0.45
C VAL A 294 4.99 -17.24 0.57
N LEU A 295 5.51 -16.09 0.11
CA LEU A 295 6.08 -15.03 0.94
C LEU A 295 5.37 -13.71 0.61
N THR A 296 4.34 -13.37 1.38
CA THR A 296 3.64 -12.09 1.24
C THR A 296 4.44 -10.99 1.95
N VAL A 297 4.62 -9.86 1.27
CA VAL A 297 5.41 -8.72 1.80
C VAL A 297 4.59 -7.46 1.71
N GLY A 298 4.67 -6.60 2.74
CA GLY A 298 4.02 -5.29 2.73
C GLY A 298 4.72 -4.28 3.64
N GLY A 299 4.27 -3.06 3.54
CA GLY A 299 4.71 -1.94 4.37
C GLY A 299 3.63 -1.51 5.36
N LEU A 300 4.01 -1.23 6.60
CA LEU A 300 3.11 -0.66 7.61
C LEU A 300 2.65 0.76 7.23
N PHE A 301 3.43 1.46 6.40
CA PHE A 301 3.13 2.80 5.89
C PHE A 301 2.87 2.78 4.38
N ASP A 302 2.36 1.66 3.87
CA ASP A 302 1.91 1.56 2.48
C ASP A 302 0.51 2.15 2.38
N ALA A 303 0.40 3.25 1.63
CA ALA A 303 -0.85 3.98 1.44
C ALA A 303 -1.66 3.49 0.24
N GLU A 304 -1.17 2.47 -0.45
CA GLU A 304 -1.80 1.87 -1.63
C GLU A 304 -2.34 0.46 -1.30
N ASP A 305 -1.44 -0.47 -0.95
CA ASP A 305 -1.76 -1.89 -0.84
C ASP A 305 -1.39 -2.52 0.52
N CYS A 306 -1.44 -1.73 1.61
CA CYS A 306 -1.27 -2.28 2.96
C CYS A 306 -2.32 -3.35 3.26
N TYR A 307 -3.57 -3.09 2.89
CA TYR A 307 -4.70 -4.00 3.04
C TYR A 307 -4.47 -5.31 2.30
N GLY A 308 -4.07 -5.24 1.02
CA GLY A 308 -3.85 -6.42 0.18
C GLY A 308 -2.80 -7.37 0.73
N ALA A 309 -1.72 -6.84 1.33
CA ALA A 309 -0.68 -7.68 1.94
C ALA A 309 -1.25 -8.50 3.12
N TRP A 310 -1.93 -7.85 4.09
CA TRP A 310 -2.54 -8.54 5.21
C TRP A 310 -3.60 -9.56 4.77
N ARG A 311 -4.49 -9.15 3.87
CA ARG A 311 -5.65 -9.96 3.45
C ARG A 311 -5.26 -11.11 2.52
N THR A 312 -4.15 -11.01 1.77
CA THR A 312 -3.59 -12.14 1.01
C THR A 312 -3.10 -13.25 1.95
N TYR A 313 -2.27 -12.89 2.94
CA TYR A 313 -1.79 -13.85 3.94
C TYR A 313 -2.96 -14.53 4.65
N GLU A 314 -3.89 -13.75 5.19
CA GLU A 314 -5.08 -14.24 5.90
C GLU A 314 -5.94 -15.18 5.04
N ALA A 315 -6.19 -14.82 3.78
CA ALA A 315 -7.01 -15.62 2.88
C ALA A 315 -6.36 -16.97 2.56
N ILE A 316 -5.03 -17.01 2.43
CA ILE A 316 -4.27 -18.24 2.23
C ILE A 316 -4.34 -19.13 3.48
N GLU A 317 -4.09 -18.55 4.68
CA GLU A 317 -4.17 -19.29 5.95
C GLU A 317 -5.54 -19.93 6.16
N LYS A 318 -6.61 -19.19 5.90
CA LYS A 318 -7.99 -19.69 6.11
C LYS A 318 -8.43 -20.81 5.15
N GLN A 319 -7.84 -20.86 3.95
CA GLN A 319 -8.33 -21.72 2.87
C GLN A 319 -7.41 -22.88 2.52
N ASN A 320 -6.25 -23.02 3.18
CA ASN A 320 -5.26 -24.04 2.87
C ASN A 320 -4.84 -24.79 4.13
N PRO A 321 -4.26 -26.01 3.99
CA PRO A 321 -3.76 -26.75 5.14
C PRO A 321 -2.57 -26.05 5.79
N SER A 322 -2.44 -26.17 7.11
CA SER A 322 -1.31 -25.61 7.89
C SER A 322 0.08 -26.15 7.49
N SER A 323 0.15 -27.18 6.65
CA SER A 323 1.40 -27.68 6.08
C SER A 323 1.91 -26.83 4.90
N LEU A 324 1.09 -25.93 4.35
CA LEU A 324 1.52 -25.00 3.33
C LEU A 324 2.52 -23.99 3.94
N SER A 325 3.63 -23.77 3.24
CA SER A 325 4.54 -22.69 3.61
C SER A 325 3.96 -21.34 3.15
N ASN A 326 3.26 -20.66 4.06
CA ASN A 326 2.74 -19.33 3.85
C ASN A 326 3.36 -18.38 4.87
N ARG A 327 4.05 -17.34 4.42
CA ARG A 327 4.78 -16.42 5.28
C ARG A 327 4.38 -14.98 5.00
N LEU A 328 4.46 -14.15 6.04
CA LEU A 328 4.18 -12.72 6.00
C LEU A 328 5.34 -11.91 6.53
N VAL A 329 5.69 -10.83 5.81
CA VAL A 329 6.64 -9.83 6.28
C VAL A 329 6.03 -8.43 6.14
N MET A 330 5.90 -7.72 7.27
CA MET A 330 5.43 -6.33 7.28
C MET A 330 6.48 -5.44 7.94
N GLY A 331 7.13 -4.61 7.14
CA GLY A 331 8.20 -3.73 7.61
C GLY A 331 7.77 -2.26 7.75
N PRO A 332 8.66 -1.40 8.27
CA PRO A 332 8.38 0.04 8.44
C PRO A 332 8.53 0.78 7.11
N TRP A 333 7.88 0.26 6.06
CA TRP A 333 8.06 0.70 4.69
C TRP A 333 6.82 1.37 4.15
N VAL A 334 7.04 2.26 3.21
CA VAL A 334 6.04 2.76 2.26
C VAL A 334 5.86 1.76 1.12
N HIS A 335 4.99 2.04 0.17
CA HIS A 335 4.75 1.22 -1.02
C HIS A 335 6.04 0.87 -1.77
N GLY A 336 6.42 -0.42 -1.75
CA GLY A 336 7.67 -0.91 -2.36
C GLY A 336 8.95 -0.44 -1.66
N GLY A 337 8.86 0.15 -0.45
CA GLY A 337 9.99 0.72 0.28
C GLY A 337 11.12 -0.28 0.57
N TRP A 338 10.80 -1.55 0.78
CA TRP A 338 11.79 -2.64 0.97
C TRP A 338 12.71 -2.88 -0.24
N ASN A 339 12.37 -2.31 -1.39
CA ASN A 339 13.15 -2.40 -2.63
C ASN A 339 13.63 -1.04 -3.14
N ARG A 340 13.15 0.08 -2.55
CA ARG A 340 13.38 1.44 -3.06
C ARG A 340 13.95 2.41 -2.03
N SER A 341 14.06 2.00 -0.76
CA SER A 341 14.56 2.86 0.33
C SER A 341 15.44 2.09 1.30
N THR A 342 16.08 2.77 2.28
CA THR A 342 16.80 2.12 3.38
C THR A 342 15.85 1.43 4.35
N GLY A 343 14.61 1.92 4.44
CA GLY A 343 13.66 1.48 5.46
C GLY A 343 14.04 1.88 6.88
N ASN A 344 14.91 2.87 7.05
CA ASN A 344 15.38 3.36 8.36
C ASN A 344 14.57 4.53 8.88
N SER A 345 13.77 5.20 8.03
CA SER A 345 12.94 6.35 8.39
C SER A 345 11.81 6.55 7.41
N LEU A 346 10.80 7.31 7.85
CA LEU A 346 9.77 7.89 7.00
C LEU A 346 9.50 9.33 7.48
N GLY A 347 9.69 10.31 6.61
CA GLY A 347 9.58 11.72 6.97
C GLY A 347 10.43 12.05 8.20
N ASN A 348 9.78 12.52 9.25
CA ASN A 348 10.42 12.91 10.51
C ASN A 348 10.66 11.72 11.48
N VAL A 349 10.13 10.54 11.19
CA VAL A 349 10.17 9.40 12.09
C VAL A 349 11.32 8.47 11.73
N TRP A 350 12.17 8.19 12.72
CA TRP A 350 13.30 7.29 12.60
C TRP A 350 12.95 5.90 13.14
N PHE A 351 13.21 4.85 12.37
CA PHE A 351 12.93 3.44 12.72
C PHE A 351 14.17 2.63 13.09
N GLY A 352 15.36 3.18 12.92
CA GLY A 352 16.60 2.47 13.24
C GLY A 352 17.38 1.99 12.03
N GLY A 353 17.80 0.74 12.00
CA GLY A 353 18.71 0.20 11.01
C GLY A 353 18.14 0.05 9.60
N GLU A 354 18.97 -0.38 8.65
CA GLU A 354 18.63 -0.56 7.23
C GLU A 354 17.78 -1.83 7.03
N SER A 355 16.49 -1.74 7.35
CA SER A 355 15.56 -2.87 7.30
C SER A 355 15.38 -3.46 5.90
N SER A 356 15.51 -2.63 4.85
CA SER A 356 15.35 -3.09 3.46
C SER A 356 16.49 -3.97 2.99
N ALA A 357 17.74 -3.62 3.28
CA ALA A 357 18.90 -4.44 2.93
C ALA A 357 18.88 -5.79 3.66
N TRP A 358 18.50 -5.78 4.93
CA TRP A 358 18.30 -7.01 5.71
C TRP A 358 17.22 -7.90 5.09
N PHE A 359 16.05 -7.35 4.75
CA PHE A 359 14.96 -8.09 4.12
C PHE A 359 15.41 -8.73 2.80
N GLN A 360 16.02 -7.97 1.91
CA GLN A 360 16.45 -8.46 0.60
C GLN A 360 17.41 -9.64 0.71
N LYS A 361 18.36 -9.58 1.65
CA LYS A 361 19.40 -10.60 1.80
C LYS A 361 18.97 -11.78 2.67
N GLU A 362 18.45 -11.48 3.86
CA GLU A 362 18.23 -12.50 4.91
C GLU A 362 16.83 -13.12 4.81
N VAL A 363 15.90 -12.52 4.05
CA VAL A 363 14.54 -13.03 3.91
C VAL A 363 14.24 -13.40 2.46
N GLU A 364 14.18 -12.43 1.55
CA GLU A 364 13.71 -12.65 0.17
C GLU A 364 14.63 -13.59 -0.60
N LEU A 365 15.93 -13.30 -0.62
CA LEU A 365 16.90 -14.16 -1.30
C LEU A 365 16.95 -15.57 -0.67
N LYS A 366 16.92 -15.65 0.66
CA LYS A 366 16.93 -16.91 1.39
C LYS A 366 15.71 -17.77 1.06
N PHE A 367 14.52 -17.17 1.01
CA PHE A 367 13.29 -17.84 0.63
C PHE A 367 13.39 -18.45 -0.76
N PHE A 368 13.75 -17.67 -1.76
CA PHE A 368 13.85 -18.17 -3.12
C PHE A 368 14.99 -19.18 -3.30
N ASN A 369 16.15 -18.96 -2.69
CA ASN A 369 17.28 -19.90 -2.75
C ASN A 369 16.90 -21.27 -2.18
N TYR A 370 16.15 -21.33 -1.09
CA TYR A 370 15.70 -22.59 -0.52
C TYR A 370 14.80 -23.38 -1.47
N TYR A 371 13.77 -22.77 -2.04
CA TYR A 371 12.80 -23.47 -2.88
C TYR A 371 13.27 -23.70 -4.31
N LEU A 372 14.13 -22.85 -4.84
CA LEU A 372 14.52 -22.87 -6.26
C LEU A 372 15.92 -23.43 -6.50
N LEU A 373 16.82 -23.31 -5.55
CA LEU A 373 18.19 -23.82 -5.62
C LEU A 373 18.48 -24.99 -4.67
N ASP A 374 17.53 -25.36 -3.82
CA ASP A 374 17.74 -26.32 -2.70
C ASP A 374 18.91 -25.90 -1.79
N LYS A 375 19.09 -24.58 -1.59
CA LYS A 375 20.22 -23.99 -0.88
C LYS A 375 19.79 -23.40 0.47
N GLY A 376 20.52 -23.77 1.53
CA GLY A 376 20.28 -23.25 2.88
C GLY A 376 19.19 -23.99 3.63
N THR A 377 18.66 -23.37 4.69
CA THR A 377 17.60 -23.87 5.56
C THR A 377 16.41 -22.92 5.57
N MET A 378 15.19 -23.45 5.70
CA MET A 378 13.97 -22.65 5.85
C MET A 378 13.65 -22.45 7.34
N ASP A 379 14.41 -21.59 7.99
CA ASP A 379 14.26 -21.19 9.39
C ASP A 379 13.61 -19.81 9.55
N LEU A 380 13.06 -19.24 8.46
CA LEU A 380 12.30 -18.01 8.53
C LEU A 380 11.03 -18.22 9.35
N PRO A 381 10.71 -17.33 10.30
CA PRO A 381 9.43 -17.34 11.00
C PRO A 381 8.25 -17.28 10.03
N GLU A 382 7.10 -17.73 10.48
CA GLU A 382 5.87 -17.66 9.68
C GLU A 382 5.45 -16.19 9.46
N VAL A 383 5.49 -15.38 10.52
CA VAL A 383 5.13 -13.97 10.47
C VAL A 383 6.23 -13.12 11.09
N MET A 384 6.72 -12.16 10.33
CA MET A 384 7.71 -11.16 10.76
C MET A 384 7.11 -9.78 10.60
N VAL A 385 6.87 -9.08 11.70
CA VAL A 385 6.31 -7.72 11.69
C VAL A 385 7.22 -6.76 12.46
N PHE A 386 7.48 -5.61 11.85
CA PHE A 386 8.22 -4.55 12.52
C PHE A 386 7.31 -3.83 13.52
N GLU A 387 7.74 -3.72 14.76
CA GLU A 387 7.05 -3.00 15.82
C GLU A 387 7.57 -1.57 15.87
N THR A 388 6.78 -0.62 15.39
CA THR A 388 7.08 0.81 15.49
C THR A 388 6.95 1.28 16.95
N GLY A 389 7.61 2.38 17.29
CA GLY A 389 7.73 2.83 18.69
C GLY A 389 8.85 2.14 19.44
N LYS A 390 8.94 0.81 19.45
CA LYS A 390 10.11 0.03 19.92
C LYS A 390 11.18 -0.10 18.84
N ASN A 391 10.81 0.03 17.59
CA ASN A 391 11.68 -0.06 16.42
C ASN A 391 12.48 -1.38 16.37
N GLN A 392 11.76 -2.49 16.44
CA GLN A 392 12.33 -3.84 16.42
C GLN A 392 11.47 -4.81 15.60
N TRP A 393 12.09 -5.85 15.06
CA TRP A 393 11.39 -6.95 14.43
C TRP A 393 10.84 -7.92 15.47
N ASN A 394 9.60 -8.32 15.31
CA ASN A 394 8.97 -9.40 16.08
C ASN A 394 8.59 -10.56 15.18
N ASN A 395 8.74 -11.76 15.72
CA ASN A 395 8.41 -13.00 15.08
C ASN A 395 7.17 -13.62 15.74
N PHE A 396 6.20 -14.01 14.94
CA PHE A 396 4.97 -14.65 15.41
C PHE A 396 4.74 -15.96 14.66
N THR A 397 3.98 -16.85 15.27
CA THR A 397 3.53 -18.12 14.66
C THR A 397 2.21 -17.99 13.90
N GLU A 398 1.53 -16.86 14.03
CA GLU A 398 0.28 -16.53 13.37
C GLU A 398 0.00 -15.03 13.52
N TRP A 399 -0.88 -14.49 12.69
CA TRP A 399 -1.30 -13.10 12.78
C TRP A 399 -2.83 -12.96 12.75
N PRO A 400 -3.45 -12.11 13.63
CA PRO A 400 -2.81 -11.49 14.79
C PRO A 400 -2.42 -12.52 15.86
N PRO A 401 -1.48 -12.18 16.78
CA PRO A 401 -1.05 -13.11 17.83
C PRO A 401 -2.22 -13.45 18.78
N LYS A 402 -2.47 -14.74 19.04
CA LYS A 402 -3.54 -15.20 19.95
C LYS A 402 -3.44 -14.67 21.38
N ALA A 403 -2.24 -14.30 21.82
CA ALA A 403 -2.03 -13.76 23.16
C ALA A 403 -2.52 -12.32 23.33
N ALA A 404 -2.78 -11.60 22.24
CA ALA A 404 -3.30 -10.24 22.29
C ALA A 404 -4.76 -10.24 22.79
N LYS A 405 -5.08 -9.27 23.66
CA LYS A 405 -6.39 -9.14 24.30
C LYS A 405 -7.16 -7.97 23.69
N THR A 406 -8.41 -8.19 23.34
CA THR A 406 -9.32 -7.14 22.90
C THR A 406 -9.63 -6.19 24.05
N ARG A 407 -9.45 -4.89 23.82
CA ARG A 407 -9.83 -3.81 24.71
C ARG A 407 -10.41 -2.64 23.90
N THR A 408 -11.21 -1.78 24.55
CA THR A 408 -11.76 -0.59 23.90
C THR A 408 -11.26 0.68 24.59
N LEU A 409 -10.76 1.62 23.79
CA LEU A 409 -10.51 3.00 24.18
C LEU A 409 -11.78 3.79 23.92
N TYR A 410 -12.45 4.24 24.97
CA TYR A 410 -13.72 4.98 24.89
C TYR A 410 -13.49 6.48 24.87
N PHE A 411 -14.22 7.18 24.02
CA PHE A 411 -14.28 8.63 24.02
C PHE A 411 -14.94 9.14 25.29
N GLN A 412 -14.43 10.24 25.84
CA GLN A 412 -14.88 10.84 27.08
C GLN A 412 -15.24 12.32 26.86
N PRO A 413 -16.13 12.89 27.68
CA PRO A 413 -16.39 14.33 27.67
C PRO A 413 -15.10 15.15 27.77
N GLY A 414 -15.09 16.30 27.07
CA GLY A 414 -13.96 17.21 27.10
C GLY A 414 -12.72 16.73 26.34
N GLY A 415 -12.89 15.82 25.36
CA GLY A 415 -11.80 15.31 24.53
C GLY A 415 -10.91 14.29 25.21
N GLY A 416 -11.38 13.66 26.31
CA GLY A 416 -10.67 12.57 26.99
C GLY A 416 -10.77 11.25 26.23
N LEU A 417 -9.80 10.36 26.45
CA LEU A 417 -9.77 8.98 25.95
C LEU A 417 -9.40 8.04 27.10
N SER A 418 -10.19 7.00 27.33
CA SER A 418 -10.01 6.12 28.50
C SER A 418 -10.36 4.67 28.20
N TRP A 419 -9.75 3.74 28.95
CA TRP A 419 -10.14 2.33 28.97
C TRP A 419 -11.48 2.09 29.70
N ASP A 420 -11.96 3.07 30.47
CA ASP A 420 -13.24 3.00 31.19
C ASP A 420 -14.36 3.62 30.34
N LYS A 421 -15.54 3.01 30.40
CA LYS A 421 -16.74 3.56 29.75
C LYS A 421 -17.12 4.93 30.30
N PRO A 422 -17.65 5.84 29.46
CA PRO A 422 -18.20 7.11 29.96
C PRO A 422 -19.35 6.87 30.92
N ALA A 423 -19.39 7.67 31.99
CA ALA A 423 -20.37 7.54 33.06
C ALA A 423 -21.49 8.59 33.00
N VAL A 424 -21.37 9.61 32.16
CA VAL A 424 -22.33 10.71 32.01
C VAL A 424 -23.61 10.25 31.30
N SER A 425 -24.74 10.91 31.54
CA SER A 425 -26.02 10.50 30.98
C SER A 425 -26.32 11.06 29.59
N GLU A 426 -25.74 12.21 29.25
CA GLU A 426 -25.89 12.86 27.94
C GLU A 426 -24.61 13.60 27.60
N SER A 427 -23.95 13.18 26.55
CA SER A 427 -22.73 13.84 26.04
C SER A 427 -22.45 13.50 24.59
N TYR A 428 -22.10 14.52 23.83
CA TYR A 428 -21.61 14.41 22.48
C TYR A 428 -20.70 15.60 22.15
N ASP A 429 -19.82 15.43 21.20
CA ASP A 429 -19.13 16.53 20.53
C ASP A 429 -19.72 16.70 19.15
N GLU A 430 -19.75 17.94 18.63
CA GLU A 430 -20.26 18.23 17.29
C GLU A 430 -19.31 19.12 16.50
N TYR A 431 -19.34 18.94 15.19
CA TYR A 431 -18.62 19.77 14.25
C TYR A 431 -19.43 19.95 12.96
N VAL A 432 -19.09 21.00 12.20
CA VAL A 432 -19.66 21.25 10.88
C VAL A 432 -18.68 20.76 9.83
N SER A 433 -19.11 19.78 9.03
CA SER A 433 -18.39 19.38 7.82
C SER A 433 -18.82 20.23 6.65
N ASP A 434 -17.85 20.92 6.02
CA ASP A 434 -18.06 21.82 4.87
C ASP A 434 -17.31 21.30 3.64
N PRO A 435 -17.99 20.75 2.63
CA PRO A 435 -17.32 20.27 1.41
C PRO A 435 -16.61 21.36 0.60
N ALA A 436 -16.90 22.65 0.85
CA ALA A 436 -16.16 23.77 0.24
C ALA A 436 -14.81 24.05 0.93
N HIS A 437 -14.61 23.56 2.16
CA HIS A 437 -13.40 23.75 2.96
C HIS A 437 -12.97 22.44 3.62
N PRO A 438 -12.76 21.36 2.85
CA PRO A 438 -12.48 20.04 3.43
C PRO A 438 -11.17 20.03 4.22
N VAL A 439 -11.07 19.15 5.22
CA VAL A 439 -9.83 18.96 5.98
C VAL A 439 -8.75 18.40 5.05
N PRO A 440 -7.58 19.07 4.93
CA PRO A 440 -6.49 18.55 4.11
C PRO A 440 -5.91 17.26 4.72
N TYR A 441 -5.37 16.39 3.87
CA TYR A 441 -4.73 15.15 4.35
C TYR A 441 -3.30 15.38 4.88
N LYS A 442 -2.68 16.48 4.49
CA LYS A 442 -1.35 16.93 4.94
C LYS A 442 -1.31 18.44 5.08
N GLU A 443 -0.33 18.97 5.81
CA GLU A 443 -0.11 20.41 5.98
C GLU A 443 0.57 21.02 4.75
N ASP A 444 1.55 20.33 4.19
CA ASP A 444 2.39 20.85 3.11
C ASP A 444 1.67 20.94 1.78
N ILE A 445 2.00 22.01 1.02
CA ILE A 445 1.54 22.18 -0.35
C ILE A 445 2.43 21.35 -1.30
N GLY A 446 1.81 20.65 -2.23
CA GLY A 446 2.52 19.85 -3.23
C GLY A 446 1.59 19.13 -4.19
N LEU A 447 2.16 18.61 -5.27
CA LEU A 447 1.48 17.74 -6.23
C LEU A 447 1.61 16.29 -5.83
N GLY A 448 0.58 15.50 -6.11
CA GLY A 448 0.55 14.08 -5.83
C GLY A 448 0.54 13.73 -4.34
N ARG A 449 0.27 12.48 -4.06
CA ARG A 449 0.34 11.96 -2.72
C ARG A 449 1.80 11.80 -2.29
N THR A 450 2.13 12.29 -1.09
CA THR A 450 3.40 12.00 -0.43
C THR A 450 3.30 10.68 0.34
N ASN A 451 4.41 9.98 0.54
CA ASN A 451 4.43 8.79 1.41
C ASN A 451 4.54 9.18 2.88
N GLU A 452 5.17 10.31 3.15
CA GLU A 452 5.49 10.84 4.47
C GLU A 452 4.23 11.12 5.30
N TYR A 453 3.09 11.45 4.64
CA TYR A 453 1.83 11.74 5.35
C TYR A 453 1.39 10.60 6.29
N MET A 454 1.81 9.37 6.01
CA MET A 454 1.48 8.19 6.83
C MET A 454 2.15 8.22 8.23
N SER A 455 3.11 9.10 8.46
CA SER A 455 3.77 9.32 9.75
C SER A 455 3.85 10.79 10.16
N ASP A 456 3.22 11.69 9.37
CA ASP A 456 3.31 13.14 9.57
C ASP A 456 2.58 13.61 10.83
N ASP A 457 3.02 14.78 11.28
CA ASP A 457 2.50 15.51 12.43
C ASP A 457 1.05 15.94 12.21
N GLN A 458 0.15 15.45 13.03
CA GLN A 458 -1.28 15.74 12.91
C GLN A 458 -1.73 17.00 13.67
N ARG A 459 -0.81 17.83 14.19
CA ARG A 459 -1.14 19.08 14.91
C ARG A 459 -1.88 20.07 14.03
N PHE A 460 -1.64 20.09 12.72
CA PHE A 460 -2.39 20.95 11.78
C PHE A 460 -3.89 20.61 11.78
N ALA A 461 -4.23 19.31 11.83
CA ALA A 461 -5.61 18.84 11.86
C ALA A 461 -6.24 19.00 13.26
N SER A 462 -5.51 18.65 14.34
CA SER A 462 -6.03 18.73 15.71
C SER A 462 -6.44 20.13 16.18
N ARG A 463 -5.98 21.17 15.49
CA ARG A 463 -6.32 22.58 15.81
C ARG A 463 -7.54 23.10 15.04
N ARG A 464 -8.12 22.28 14.18
CA ARG A 464 -9.27 22.67 13.36
C ARG A 464 -10.58 22.45 14.14
N PRO A 465 -11.59 23.33 13.95
CA PRO A 465 -12.89 23.17 14.60
C PRO A 465 -13.76 22.05 14.00
N ASP A 466 -13.36 21.51 12.85
CA ASP A 466 -14.02 20.43 12.11
C ASP A 466 -13.31 19.06 12.29
N VAL A 467 -12.42 18.98 13.30
CA VAL A 467 -11.73 17.75 13.72
C VAL A 467 -11.92 17.54 15.22
N LEU A 468 -12.53 16.44 15.61
CA LEU A 468 -12.61 16.03 17.01
C LEU A 468 -11.33 15.30 17.42
N THR A 469 -10.86 15.57 18.63
CA THR A 469 -9.67 14.92 19.19
C THR A 469 -9.97 14.36 20.58
N TYR A 470 -9.60 13.09 20.79
CA TYR A 470 -9.73 12.40 22.06
C TYR A 470 -8.37 11.87 22.49
N THR A 471 -7.89 12.24 23.68
CA THR A 471 -6.51 11.97 24.10
C THR A 471 -6.48 11.37 25.49
N THR A 472 -5.65 10.34 25.72
CA THR A 472 -5.44 9.75 27.05
C THR A 472 -4.66 10.70 27.95
N ASP A 473 -4.66 10.44 29.24
CA ASP A 473 -3.61 10.94 30.14
C ASP A 473 -2.24 10.43 29.67
N VAL A 474 -1.18 11.04 30.23
CA VAL A 474 0.20 10.57 30.00
C VAL A 474 0.32 9.11 30.42
N LEU A 475 0.79 8.27 29.54
CA LEU A 475 0.91 6.84 29.77
C LEU A 475 1.93 6.55 30.88
N PRO A 476 1.54 5.89 31.98
CA PRO A 476 2.44 5.53 33.06
C PRO A 476 3.38 4.37 32.70
N SER A 477 3.03 3.60 31.68
CA SER A 477 3.78 2.49 31.11
C SER A 477 3.55 2.41 29.61
N GLU A 478 4.35 1.65 28.90
CA GLU A 478 4.14 1.39 27.47
C GLU A 478 2.83 0.63 27.20
N VAL A 479 2.23 0.88 26.02
CA VAL A 479 1.05 0.18 25.52
C VAL A 479 1.33 -0.31 24.10
N SER A 480 1.33 -1.63 23.88
CA SER A 480 1.59 -2.24 22.58
C SER A 480 0.28 -2.68 21.93
N LEU A 481 -0.02 -2.14 20.75
CA LEU A 481 -1.15 -2.53 19.91
C LEU A 481 -0.69 -3.42 18.76
N THR A 482 -1.49 -4.45 18.45
CA THR A 482 -1.15 -5.47 17.44
C THR A 482 -2.41 -5.94 16.74
N GLY A 483 -2.40 -6.02 15.39
CA GLY A 483 -3.55 -6.47 14.60
C GLY A 483 -4.49 -5.35 14.20
N VAL A 484 -5.68 -5.74 13.73
CA VAL A 484 -6.71 -4.82 13.22
C VAL A 484 -7.27 -3.93 14.33
N LEU A 485 -7.56 -2.67 13.97
CA LEU A 485 -8.29 -1.73 14.82
C LEU A 485 -9.73 -1.65 14.34
N LYS A 486 -10.69 -1.39 15.23
CA LYS A 486 -12.07 -1.22 14.84
C LYS A 486 -12.67 0.05 15.45
N ALA A 487 -13.01 1.00 14.59
CA ALA A 487 -13.75 2.18 15.00
C ALA A 487 -15.22 1.80 15.24
N ASN A 488 -15.75 2.18 16.38
CA ASN A 488 -17.16 2.03 16.76
C ASN A 488 -17.68 3.42 17.10
N LEU A 489 -18.36 4.07 16.15
CA LEU A 489 -18.86 5.42 16.30
C LEU A 489 -20.39 5.40 16.46
N VAL A 490 -20.89 5.95 17.54
CA VAL A 490 -22.31 6.29 17.71
C VAL A 490 -22.46 7.75 17.28
N THR A 491 -23.22 8.00 16.21
CA THR A 491 -23.24 9.31 15.55
C THR A 491 -24.64 9.72 15.11
N SER A 492 -24.84 11.01 14.86
CA SER A 492 -25.96 11.52 14.09
C SER A 492 -25.49 12.67 13.18
N ILE A 493 -26.13 12.81 12.04
CA ILE A 493 -25.80 13.85 11.06
C ILE A 493 -27.06 14.59 10.62
N THR A 494 -26.92 15.83 10.15
CA THR A 494 -28.05 16.58 9.58
C THR A 494 -28.25 16.32 8.10
N GLY A 495 -27.28 15.70 7.42
CA GLY A 495 -27.35 15.23 6.03
C GLY A 495 -27.96 13.82 5.92
N THR A 496 -27.88 13.27 4.68
CA THR A 496 -28.31 11.89 4.39
C THR A 496 -27.16 10.96 4.02
N ASP A 497 -25.93 11.47 3.95
CA ASP A 497 -24.68 10.73 3.81
C ASP A 497 -23.52 11.50 4.47
N ALA A 498 -22.43 10.81 4.78
CA ALA A 498 -21.21 11.40 5.32
C ALA A 498 -20.04 10.42 5.22
N ASP A 499 -18.81 10.93 5.22
CA ASP A 499 -17.62 10.13 5.45
C ASP A 499 -17.15 10.27 6.89
N PHE A 500 -16.54 9.21 7.43
CA PHE A 500 -15.93 9.19 8.76
C PHE A 500 -14.47 8.76 8.61
N VAL A 501 -13.57 9.67 8.91
CA VAL A 501 -12.12 9.40 8.93
C VAL A 501 -11.70 9.29 10.38
N VAL A 502 -11.09 8.17 10.73
CA VAL A 502 -10.56 7.92 12.08
C VAL A 502 -9.06 7.73 12.01
N LYS A 503 -8.32 8.42 12.88
CA LYS A 503 -6.86 8.35 12.94
C LYS A 503 -6.42 7.96 14.34
N LEU A 504 -5.52 6.97 14.42
CA LEU A 504 -4.75 6.63 15.62
C LEU A 504 -3.41 7.36 15.57
N ILE A 505 -3.07 8.07 16.64
CA ILE A 505 -1.94 8.99 16.69
C ILE A 505 -1.14 8.76 17.97
N ASP A 506 0.18 8.70 17.84
CA ASP A 506 1.13 8.68 18.95
C ASP A 506 1.59 10.11 19.25
N VAL A 507 1.18 10.65 20.42
CA VAL A 507 1.56 11.99 20.86
C VAL A 507 2.82 11.90 21.72
N PHE A 508 3.91 12.48 21.23
CA PHE A 508 5.20 12.49 21.90
C PHE A 508 5.20 13.45 23.10
N PRO A 509 6.03 13.21 24.12
CA PRO A 509 6.13 14.12 25.27
C PRO A 509 6.49 15.55 24.83
N GLU A 510 5.83 16.55 25.44
CA GLU A 510 6.07 17.97 25.14
C GLU A 510 7.50 18.42 25.40
N ASP A 511 8.15 17.85 26.41
CA ASP A 511 9.53 18.14 26.82
C ASP A 511 10.58 17.32 26.06
N SER A 512 10.17 16.60 25.01
CA SER A 512 11.12 15.84 24.18
C SER A 512 12.12 16.78 23.51
N THR A 513 13.38 16.56 23.78
CA THR A 513 14.51 17.28 23.16
C THR A 513 14.95 16.66 21.84
N ARG A 514 14.27 15.62 21.36
CA ARG A 514 14.59 14.94 20.09
C ARG A 514 14.34 15.90 18.92
N ILE A 515 15.27 15.86 17.98
CA ILE A 515 15.16 16.53 16.67
C ILE A 515 15.19 15.45 15.60
N SER A 516 14.29 15.52 14.64
CA SER A 516 14.24 14.60 13.51
C SER A 516 15.46 14.73 12.61
N ALA A 517 15.68 13.78 11.72
CA ALA A 517 16.74 13.86 10.71
C ALA A 517 16.57 15.06 9.76
N THR A 518 15.36 15.59 9.62
CA THR A 518 15.02 16.76 8.80
C THR A 518 15.09 18.09 9.58
N GLY A 519 15.45 18.04 10.88
CA GLY A 519 15.59 19.23 11.73
C GLY A 519 14.31 19.66 12.45
N VAL A 520 13.25 18.87 12.44
CA VAL A 520 11.97 19.17 13.11
C VAL A 520 12.06 18.77 14.59
N PRO A 521 11.74 19.68 15.55
CA PRO A 521 11.60 19.33 16.96
C PRO A 521 10.44 18.35 17.19
N MET A 522 10.70 17.26 17.90
CA MET A 522 9.73 16.18 18.13
C MET A 522 8.92 16.38 19.43
N GLY A 523 9.10 17.48 20.18
CA GLY A 523 8.28 17.79 21.36
C GLY A 523 6.82 18.01 20.96
N GLY A 524 5.91 17.25 21.56
CA GLY A 524 4.47 17.30 21.25
C GLY A 524 4.11 16.83 19.82
N TYR A 525 5.02 16.17 19.09
CA TYR A 525 4.77 15.64 17.75
C TYR A 525 3.62 14.64 17.78
N GLN A 526 2.67 14.78 16.89
CA GLN A 526 1.47 13.93 16.78
C GLN A 526 1.64 12.96 15.60
N MET A 527 2.45 11.92 15.79
CA MET A 527 2.75 10.96 14.73
C MET A 527 1.49 10.18 14.34
N LEU A 528 1.09 10.25 13.06
CA LEU A 528 0.08 9.34 12.54
C LEU A 528 0.62 7.90 12.59
N VAL A 529 -0.13 7.01 13.25
CA VAL A 529 0.14 5.56 13.32
C VAL A 529 -0.69 4.80 12.29
N ARG A 530 -2.00 5.13 12.23
CA ARG A 530 -2.95 4.58 11.27
C ARG A 530 -4.11 5.53 11.07
N GLY A 531 -4.53 5.69 9.83
CA GLY A 531 -5.77 6.37 9.48
C GLY A 531 -6.60 5.52 8.53
N GLU A 532 -7.92 5.65 8.57
CA GLU A 532 -8.82 5.01 7.63
C GLU A 532 -10.11 5.80 7.49
N VAL A 533 -10.77 5.64 6.34
CA VAL A 533 -12.04 6.28 6.02
C VAL A 533 -13.16 5.24 5.86
N MET A 534 -14.37 5.59 6.26
CA MET A 534 -15.61 4.86 5.98
C MET A 534 -16.60 5.78 5.31
N ARG A 535 -17.05 5.44 4.12
CA ARG A 535 -18.19 6.11 3.48
C ARG A 535 -19.48 5.65 4.12
N GLY A 536 -20.11 6.50 4.91
CA GLY A 536 -21.16 6.13 5.85
C GLY A 536 -22.40 5.50 5.23
N ARG A 537 -22.70 5.74 3.93
CA ARG A 537 -23.77 5.03 3.23
C ARG A 537 -23.58 3.51 3.21
N TYR A 538 -22.34 3.03 3.37
CA TYR A 538 -22.00 1.60 3.39
C TYR A 538 -21.88 1.00 4.79
N ARG A 539 -22.23 1.74 5.84
CA ARG A 539 -22.11 1.30 7.25
C ARG A 539 -22.75 -0.06 7.55
N ASN A 540 -23.81 -0.42 6.81
CA ASN A 540 -24.53 -1.69 6.96
C ASN A 540 -24.23 -2.69 5.84
N SER A 541 -23.87 -2.22 4.63
CA SER A 541 -23.61 -3.08 3.47
C SER A 541 -22.89 -2.30 2.38
N PHE A 542 -21.80 -2.83 1.86
CA PHE A 542 -21.12 -2.28 0.69
C PHE A 542 -21.92 -2.48 -0.63
N GLU A 543 -22.85 -3.42 -0.64
CA GLU A 543 -23.69 -3.73 -1.82
C GLU A 543 -24.99 -2.91 -1.88
N LYS A 544 -25.42 -2.40 -0.73
CA LYS A 544 -26.71 -1.70 -0.58
C LYS A 544 -26.50 -0.45 0.24
N PRO A 545 -26.18 0.68 -0.42
CA PRO A 545 -26.01 1.95 0.28
C PRO A 545 -27.33 2.35 0.96
N GLU A 546 -27.21 2.91 2.17
CA GLU A 546 -28.36 3.30 2.98
C GLU A 546 -28.20 4.74 3.49
N ALA A 547 -29.23 5.57 3.24
CA ALA A 547 -29.25 6.94 3.72
C ALA A 547 -29.23 7.00 5.25
N PHE A 548 -28.60 8.03 5.79
CA PHE A 548 -28.85 8.44 7.15
C PHE A 548 -30.23 9.13 7.23
N VAL A 549 -30.87 8.98 8.37
CA VAL A 549 -32.05 9.79 8.72
C VAL A 549 -31.56 11.01 9.49
N PRO A 550 -31.76 12.25 8.99
CA PRO A 550 -31.24 13.45 9.62
C PRO A 550 -31.59 13.55 11.10
N GLY A 551 -30.59 13.76 11.95
CA GLY A 551 -30.72 13.86 13.40
C GLY A 551 -30.94 12.53 14.15
N GLN A 552 -31.16 11.42 13.47
CA GLN A 552 -31.30 10.11 14.13
C GLN A 552 -29.93 9.53 14.47
N VAL A 553 -29.81 9.05 15.71
CA VAL A 553 -28.60 8.34 16.18
C VAL A 553 -28.48 7.00 15.47
N THR A 554 -27.29 6.71 14.96
CA THR A 554 -26.93 5.46 14.28
C THR A 554 -25.50 5.07 14.58
N GLU A 555 -25.14 3.81 14.35
CA GLU A 555 -23.79 3.31 14.51
C GLU A 555 -23.06 3.29 13.16
N VAL A 556 -21.77 3.63 13.18
CA VAL A 556 -20.85 3.49 12.05
C VAL A 556 -19.64 2.72 12.56
N ASN A 557 -19.56 1.44 12.16
CA ASN A 557 -18.52 0.53 12.60
C ASN A 557 -17.69 0.11 11.40
N PHE A 558 -16.33 0.23 11.49
CA PHE A 558 -15.44 -0.18 10.41
C PHE A 558 -14.04 -0.53 10.93
N GLU A 559 -13.32 -1.32 10.16
CA GLU A 559 -11.94 -1.72 10.45
C GLU A 559 -10.95 -0.72 9.86
N LEU A 560 -9.89 -0.42 10.61
CA LEU A 560 -8.68 0.21 10.11
C LEU A 560 -7.63 -0.89 9.91
N PRO A 561 -6.73 -0.77 8.92
CA PRO A 561 -5.68 -1.76 8.69
C PRO A 561 -4.83 -2.03 9.93
N ASP A 562 -4.29 -3.25 9.98
CA ASP A 562 -3.51 -3.76 11.10
C ASP A 562 -2.34 -2.84 11.49
N VAL A 563 -2.02 -2.84 12.77
CA VAL A 563 -0.87 -2.14 13.35
C VAL A 563 0.02 -3.10 14.12
N CYS A 564 1.28 -2.74 14.29
CA CYS A 564 2.19 -3.27 15.29
C CYS A 564 2.98 -2.08 15.84
N HIS A 565 2.43 -1.44 16.89
CA HIS A 565 2.96 -0.18 17.41
C HIS A 565 2.95 -0.17 18.92
N THR A 566 4.01 0.38 19.52
CA THR A 566 4.10 0.60 20.96
C THR A 566 4.16 2.09 21.27
N PHE A 567 3.13 2.56 21.94
CA PHE A 567 3.14 3.85 22.60
C PHE A 567 4.05 3.78 23.81
N GLN A 568 5.07 4.60 23.84
CA GLN A 568 6.07 4.58 24.92
C GLN A 568 5.52 5.20 26.21
N LYS A 569 6.11 4.83 27.35
CA LYS A 569 5.88 5.54 28.62
C LYS A 569 6.15 7.04 28.43
N GLY A 570 5.25 7.88 28.93
CA GLY A 570 5.32 9.33 28.78
C GLY A 570 4.63 9.89 27.55
N HIS A 571 4.29 9.04 26.56
CA HIS A 571 3.48 9.40 25.40
C HIS A 571 1.98 9.45 25.77
N ARG A 572 1.14 9.84 24.81
CA ARG A 572 -0.32 9.74 24.89
C ARG A 572 -0.86 9.08 23.64
N ILE A 573 -1.96 8.36 23.77
CA ILE A 573 -2.75 7.88 22.62
C ILE A 573 -3.75 8.94 22.27
N MET A 574 -3.84 9.34 21.00
CA MET A 574 -4.85 10.26 20.50
C MET A 574 -5.64 9.61 19.37
N ILE A 575 -6.95 9.88 19.36
CA ILE A 575 -7.83 9.57 18.24
C ILE A 575 -8.35 10.87 17.65
N GLN A 576 -8.29 11.02 16.34
CA GLN A 576 -8.98 12.09 15.62
C GLN A 576 -10.16 11.51 14.83
N VAL A 577 -11.27 12.26 14.81
CA VAL A 577 -12.46 11.96 14.00
C VAL A 577 -12.80 13.19 13.17
N GLN A 578 -12.93 13.01 11.86
CA GLN A 578 -13.23 14.07 10.88
C GLN A 578 -14.05 13.49 9.73
N SER A 579 -14.60 14.33 8.84
CA SER A 579 -15.47 13.89 7.72
C SER A 579 -14.90 14.18 6.34
N SER A 580 -13.64 14.54 6.25
CA SER A 580 -12.94 14.68 4.97
C SER A 580 -11.44 14.49 5.17
N TRP A 581 -10.75 14.03 4.13
CA TRP A 581 -9.30 13.79 4.10
C TRP A 581 -8.79 14.14 2.71
N PHE A 582 -8.98 15.40 2.35
CA PHE A 582 -8.89 15.88 0.97
C PHE A 582 -7.47 16.35 0.59
N PRO A 583 -7.05 16.16 -0.66
CA PRO A 583 -7.69 15.43 -1.75
C PRO A 583 -7.30 13.94 -1.81
N LEU A 584 -6.74 13.37 -0.74
CA LEU A 584 -6.49 11.93 -0.68
C LEU A 584 -7.79 11.17 -0.96
N VAL A 585 -8.86 11.53 -0.26
CA VAL A 585 -10.23 11.05 -0.44
C VAL A 585 -11.06 12.13 -1.13
N ASP A 586 -11.99 11.74 -2.01
CA ASP A 586 -12.93 12.65 -2.66
C ASP A 586 -13.88 13.31 -1.64
N ARG A 587 -14.53 14.38 -2.05
CA ARG A 587 -15.51 15.08 -1.21
C ARG A 587 -16.84 14.32 -1.17
N ASN A 588 -17.39 14.08 0.02
CA ASN A 588 -18.75 13.57 0.15
C ASN A 588 -19.75 14.73 0.00
N PRO A 589 -20.79 14.62 -0.84
CA PRO A 589 -21.84 15.62 -0.97
C PRO A 589 -22.67 15.83 0.29
N GLN A 590 -22.58 14.92 1.29
CA GLN A 590 -23.38 14.85 2.52
C GLN A 590 -24.86 14.59 2.27
N GLN A 591 -25.14 14.16 1.05
CA GLN A 591 -26.44 13.68 0.59
C GLN A 591 -26.28 12.32 -0.11
N LEU A 592 -27.28 11.43 0.04
CA LEU A 592 -27.29 10.16 -0.67
C LEU A 592 -27.65 10.39 -2.16
N VAL A 593 -26.64 10.72 -2.94
CA VAL A 593 -26.70 10.82 -4.42
C VAL A 593 -25.65 9.89 -5.02
N ASN A 594 -25.74 9.59 -6.32
CA ASN A 594 -24.60 8.97 -7.00
C ASN A 594 -23.44 9.96 -7.04
N ILE A 595 -22.41 9.70 -6.27
CA ILE A 595 -21.29 10.63 -6.04
C ILE A 595 -20.48 10.89 -7.33
N TYR A 596 -20.49 9.94 -8.26
CA TYR A 596 -19.77 10.04 -9.54
C TYR A 596 -20.54 10.88 -10.58
N GLU A 597 -21.83 11.13 -10.34
CA GLU A 597 -22.68 11.97 -11.17
C GLU A 597 -23.07 13.29 -10.50
N ALA A 598 -22.68 13.47 -9.23
CA ALA A 598 -23.00 14.65 -8.44
C ALA A 598 -22.55 15.95 -9.12
N VAL A 599 -23.34 17.01 -8.92
CA VAL A 599 -23.05 18.38 -9.36
C VAL A 599 -22.73 19.27 -8.15
N GLU A 600 -22.16 20.45 -8.37
CA GLU A 600 -21.71 21.32 -7.27
C GLU A 600 -22.84 21.68 -6.27
N SER A 601 -24.07 21.81 -6.74
CA SER A 601 -25.25 22.09 -5.88
C SER A 601 -25.63 20.96 -4.94
N ASP A 602 -25.10 19.74 -5.16
CA ASP A 602 -25.37 18.58 -4.28
C ASP A 602 -24.50 18.61 -3.03
N PHE A 603 -23.42 19.41 -3.03
CA PHE A 603 -22.50 19.48 -1.90
C PHE A 603 -23.00 20.47 -0.87
N ILE A 604 -23.48 19.96 0.27
CA ILE A 604 -24.05 20.76 1.36
C ILE A 604 -23.24 20.64 2.63
N LYS A 605 -23.32 21.66 3.49
CA LYS A 605 -22.79 21.59 4.86
C LYS A 605 -23.70 20.71 5.71
N ALA A 606 -23.09 19.91 6.58
CA ALA A 606 -23.82 19.12 7.56
C ALA A 606 -23.15 19.19 8.93
N THR A 607 -23.98 19.18 9.99
CA THR A 607 -23.50 19.03 11.37
C THR A 607 -23.44 17.55 11.71
N HIS A 608 -22.31 17.13 12.27
CA HIS A 608 -22.08 15.76 12.72
C HIS A 608 -21.90 15.76 14.24
N ARG A 609 -22.49 14.77 14.91
CA ARG A 609 -22.34 14.51 16.34
C ARG A 609 -21.73 13.15 16.57
N VAL A 610 -20.79 13.08 17.50
CA VAL A 610 -20.20 11.83 17.99
C VAL A 610 -20.53 11.73 19.46
N TYR A 611 -21.25 10.67 19.84
CA TYR A 611 -21.76 10.47 21.19
C TYR A 611 -20.75 9.70 22.04
N HIS A 612 -20.64 10.10 23.30
CA HIS A 612 -19.75 9.48 24.29
C HIS A 612 -20.40 9.55 25.70
N ASP A 613 -21.59 9.00 25.81
CA ASP A 613 -22.33 8.90 27.05
C ASP A 613 -22.74 7.45 27.32
N LYS A 614 -23.34 7.25 28.50
CA LYS A 614 -23.81 5.94 28.94
C LYS A 614 -24.92 5.41 28.03
N GLY A 615 -24.62 4.32 27.30
CA GLY A 615 -25.50 3.68 26.32
C GLY A 615 -25.29 4.13 24.86
N ARG A 616 -24.41 5.13 24.65
CA ARG A 616 -23.97 5.57 23.30
C ARG A 616 -22.45 5.81 23.31
N GLU A 617 -21.71 4.74 23.60
CA GLU A 617 -20.29 4.80 23.82
C GLU A 617 -19.53 4.66 22.48
N SER A 618 -19.01 5.77 21.93
CA SER A 618 -18.04 5.71 20.82
C SER A 618 -16.65 5.39 21.33
N GLY A 619 -15.84 4.77 20.48
CA GLY A 619 -14.46 4.42 20.80
C GLY A 619 -13.77 3.61 19.73
N ILE A 620 -12.58 3.12 20.04
CA ILE A 620 -11.80 2.22 19.19
C ILE A 620 -11.51 0.92 19.93
N GLU A 621 -11.93 -0.19 19.33
CA GLU A 621 -11.53 -1.52 19.76
C GLU A 621 -10.15 -1.85 19.20
N VAL A 622 -9.27 -2.35 20.07
CA VAL A 622 -7.86 -2.62 19.77
C VAL A 622 -7.43 -3.94 20.37
N LEU A 623 -6.43 -4.58 19.79
CA LEU A 623 -5.76 -5.74 20.35
C LEU A 623 -4.49 -5.30 21.10
N VAL A 624 -4.49 -5.46 22.42
CA VAL A 624 -3.37 -5.09 23.30
C VAL A 624 -2.52 -6.34 23.55
N ARG A 625 -1.22 -6.21 23.29
CA ARG A 625 -0.22 -7.22 23.61
C ARG A 625 0.45 -6.86 24.96
N GLU A 626 0.40 -7.79 25.92
CA GLU A 626 1.04 -7.67 27.24
C GLU A 626 2.55 -7.97 27.17
#